data_1bd56c0adfdc462bd4d3d671b56ecf41
#
_entry.id   1bd56c0adfdc462bd4d3d671b56ecf41
#
_cell.length_a   1.000
_cell.length_b   1.000
_cell.length_c   1.000
_cell.angle_alpha   90.00
_cell.angle_beta   90.00
_cell.angle_gamma   90.00
#
_symmetry.space_group_name_H-M   'P 1'
#
loop_
_entity.id
_entity.type
_entity.pdbx_description
1 polymer ?
#
loop_
_entity_poly.entity_id
_entity_poly.type
_entity_poly.pdbx_seq_one_letter_code
_entity_poly.pdbx_strand_id
1 'polypeptide(L)'
;MDKLEFLNSAIQDTQQTIRAIDFKIGALLAGCIVPFPKIREIFEFLTESGFFWQHALAAIIFTMWLVIVFILLAALSAIDNPIKHITDHSNQKGLYFSGGLFKFNLWNLLFRTKNFSTKTVQEYKNEIDDPTLDISQELSYEHLKLIYIRDLKIFRLRYATGLIFILILIGSISFISAPSTKKVDIVHQDSQQLHPKQYLDYLL
;
A
#
# COMPACT_ATOMS: atom_id res chain seq x y z
N MET A 1 7.26 21.25 33.25
CA MET A 1 6.41 20.81 32.14
C MET A 1 5.16 20.22 32.76
N ASP A 2 4.02 20.78 32.46
CA ASP A 2 2.73 20.29 32.97
C ASP A 2 2.43 18.94 32.30
N LYS A 3 1.74 18.05 33.03
CA LYS A 3 1.33 16.71 32.54
C LYS A 3 0.50 16.79 31.26
N LEU A 4 -0.38 17.79 31.16
CA LEU A 4 -1.20 18.01 29.96
C LEU A 4 -0.37 18.49 28.77
N GLU A 5 0.61 19.36 29.01
CA GLU A 5 1.55 19.82 27.98
C GLU A 5 2.39 18.65 27.43
N PHE A 6 2.85 17.77 28.31
CA PHE A 6 3.58 16.56 27.92
C PHE A 6 2.73 15.64 27.03
N LEU A 7 1.47 15.36 27.45
CA LEU A 7 0.58 14.51 26.66
C LEU A 7 0.24 15.10 25.29
N ASN A 8 -0.03 16.40 25.23
CA ASN A 8 -0.27 17.09 23.95
C ASN A 8 0.95 17.02 23.02
N SER A 9 2.14 17.23 23.56
CA SER A 9 3.39 17.11 22.79
C SER A 9 3.59 15.69 22.27
N ALA A 10 3.37 14.67 23.13
CA ALA A 10 3.48 13.27 22.75
C ALA A 10 2.46 12.85 21.66
N ILE A 11 1.24 13.37 21.74
CA ILE A 11 0.20 13.17 20.72
C ILE A 11 0.65 13.78 19.37
N GLN A 12 1.14 15.02 19.38
CA GLN A 12 1.61 15.71 18.18
C GLN A 12 2.77 14.98 17.53
N ASP A 13 3.77 14.55 18.32
CA ASP A 13 4.93 13.80 17.84
C ASP A 13 4.50 12.45 17.20
N THR A 14 3.58 11.74 17.85
CA THR A 14 3.02 10.49 17.31
C THR A 14 2.27 10.73 16.00
N GLN A 15 1.49 11.81 15.89
CA GLN A 15 0.80 12.17 14.64
C GLN A 15 1.77 12.53 13.52
N GLN A 16 2.85 13.26 13.81
CA GLN A 16 3.90 13.56 12.84
C GLN A 16 4.58 12.29 12.34
N THR A 17 4.87 11.36 13.26
CA THR A 17 5.42 10.05 12.92
C THR A 17 4.48 9.26 12.00
N ILE A 18 3.18 9.23 12.28
CA ILE A 18 2.18 8.57 11.43
C ILE A 18 2.19 9.18 10.02
N ARG A 19 2.20 10.52 9.90
CA ARG A 19 2.27 11.21 8.60
C ARG A 19 3.53 10.86 7.82
N ALA A 20 4.68 10.78 8.49
CA ALA A 20 5.93 10.36 7.87
C ALA A 20 5.88 8.91 7.36
N ILE A 21 5.23 8.01 8.11
CA ILE A 21 5.00 6.62 7.70
C ILE A 21 4.06 6.58 6.49
N ASP A 22 2.96 7.32 6.50
CA ASP A 22 2.01 7.38 5.37
C ASP A 22 2.67 7.89 4.09
N PHE A 23 3.56 8.87 4.19
CA PHE A 23 4.36 9.33 3.05
C PHE A 23 5.26 8.22 2.49
N LYS A 24 5.96 7.47 3.37
CA LYS A 24 6.80 6.34 2.95
C LYS A 24 5.99 5.24 2.28
N ILE A 25 4.83 4.89 2.83
CA ILE A 25 3.91 3.90 2.25
C ILE A 25 3.43 4.37 0.87
N GLY A 26 3.02 5.64 0.75
CA GLY A 26 2.59 6.23 -0.53
C GLY A 26 3.69 6.19 -1.59
N ALA A 27 4.94 6.52 -1.22
CA ALA A 27 6.09 6.46 -2.11
C ALA A 27 6.38 5.02 -2.59
N LEU A 28 6.34 4.02 -1.68
CA LEU A 28 6.51 2.62 -2.04
C LEU A 28 5.38 2.12 -2.94
N LEU A 29 4.14 2.49 -2.64
CA LEU A 29 2.98 2.12 -3.46
C LEU A 29 3.11 2.71 -4.87
N ALA A 30 3.50 3.97 -5.00
CA ALA A 30 3.77 4.60 -6.29
C ALA A 30 4.86 3.83 -7.06
N GLY A 31 5.96 3.45 -6.39
CA GLY A 31 7.01 2.60 -6.98
C GLY A 31 6.49 1.24 -7.46
N CYS A 32 5.58 0.61 -6.71
CA CYS A 32 4.96 -0.65 -7.11
C CYS A 32 4.02 -0.52 -8.33
N ILE A 33 3.46 0.68 -8.59
CA ILE A 33 2.56 0.91 -9.73
C ILE A 33 3.35 1.14 -11.03
N VAL A 34 4.59 1.63 -10.97
CA VAL A 34 5.42 1.92 -12.16
C VAL A 34 5.54 0.74 -13.12
N PRO A 35 5.73 -0.53 -12.69
CA PRO A 35 5.79 -1.67 -13.60
C PRO A 35 4.47 -2.05 -14.25
N PHE A 36 3.34 -1.54 -13.78
CA PHE A 36 2.00 -1.97 -14.21
C PHE A 36 1.78 -1.87 -15.73
N PRO A 37 2.16 -0.78 -16.44
CA PRO A 37 1.98 -0.68 -17.89
C PRO A 37 2.82 -1.71 -18.67
N LYS A 38 3.89 -2.25 -18.06
CA LYS A 38 4.83 -3.19 -18.65
C LYS A 38 4.64 -4.63 -18.19
N ILE A 39 3.57 -4.91 -17.44
CA ILE A 39 3.35 -6.22 -16.82
C ILE A 39 3.32 -7.36 -17.86
N ARG A 40 2.68 -7.11 -19.01
CA ARG A 40 2.61 -8.07 -20.10
C ARG A 40 4.00 -8.37 -20.69
N GLU A 41 4.78 -7.34 -20.97
CA GLU A 41 6.13 -7.48 -21.50
C GLU A 41 7.05 -8.21 -20.51
N ILE A 42 6.93 -7.90 -19.20
CA ILE A 42 7.66 -8.57 -18.13
C ILE A 42 7.27 -10.05 -18.05
N PHE A 43 5.98 -10.36 -18.16
CA PHE A 43 5.51 -11.73 -18.12
C PHE A 43 5.97 -12.53 -19.34
N GLU A 44 5.86 -11.99 -20.55
CA GLU A 44 6.34 -12.59 -21.79
C GLU A 44 7.84 -12.85 -21.70
N PHE A 45 8.63 -11.90 -21.22
CA PHE A 45 10.08 -12.06 -21.01
C PHE A 45 10.41 -13.20 -20.04
N LEU A 46 9.68 -13.29 -18.90
CA LEU A 46 9.90 -14.34 -17.89
C LEU A 46 9.51 -15.75 -18.39
N THR A 47 8.66 -15.85 -19.41
CA THR A 47 8.12 -17.12 -19.91
C THR A 47 8.62 -17.49 -21.31
N GLU A 48 9.55 -16.69 -21.89
CA GLU A 48 10.03 -16.82 -23.29
C GLU A 48 10.55 -18.21 -23.66
N SER A 49 11.22 -18.90 -22.75
CA SER A 49 11.79 -20.23 -23.04
C SER A 49 10.78 -21.39 -22.91
N GLY A 50 9.53 -21.12 -22.51
CA GLY A 50 8.43 -22.11 -22.51
C GLY A 50 8.52 -23.21 -21.46
N PHE A 51 9.52 -23.19 -20.57
CA PHE A 51 9.63 -24.18 -19.52
C PHE A 51 8.58 -23.98 -18.42
N PHE A 52 7.92 -25.04 -17.96
CA PHE A 52 6.88 -24.99 -16.92
C PHE A 52 7.31 -24.25 -15.65
N TRP A 53 8.55 -24.46 -15.18
CA TRP A 53 9.06 -23.79 -13.98
C TRP A 53 9.13 -22.25 -14.11
N GLN A 54 9.29 -21.72 -15.33
CA GLN A 54 9.31 -20.26 -15.56
C GLN A 54 7.92 -19.66 -15.43
N HIS A 55 6.90 -20.33 -15.92
CA HIS A 55 5.51 -19.92 -15.70
C HIS A 55 5.16 -19.94 -14.21
N ALA A 56 5.61 -20.97 -13.47
CA ALA A 56 5.44 -21.04 -12.03
C ALA A 56 6.15 -19.88 -11.31
N LEU A 57 7.39 -19.58 -11.71
CA LEU A 57 8.16 -18.47 -11.15
C LEU A 57 7.50 -17.11 -11.45
N ALA A 58 7.06 -16.89 -12.69
CA ALA A 58 6.34 -15.66 -13.08
C ALA A 58 5.04 -15.49 -12.26
N ALA A 59 4.30 -16.57 -12.05
CA ALA A 59 3.09 -16.57 -11.22
C ALA A 59 3.41 -16.23 -9.75
N ILE A 60 4.49 -16.75 -9.19
CA ILE A 60 4.95 -16.44 -7.82
C ILE A 60 5.32 -14.96 -7.71
N ILE A 61 6.11 -14.43 -8.64
CA ILE A 61 6.51 -13.02 -8.68
C ILE A 61 5.28 -12.11 -8.72
N PHE A 62 4.34 -12.41 -9.62
CA PHE A 62 3.11 -11.63 -9.77
C PHE A 62 2.23 -11.69 -8.52
N THR A 63 2.04 -12.88 -7.95
CA THR A 63 1.26 -13.05 -6.72
C THR A 63 1.89 -12.29 -5.55
N MET A 64 3.21 -12.37 -5.39
CA MET A 64 3.94 -11.65 -4.35
C MET A 64 3.82 -10.13 -4.54
N TRP A 65 3.90 -9.63 -5.77
CA TRP A 65 3.67 -8.22 -6.08
C TRP A 65 2.25 -7.77 -5.69
N LEU A 66 1.20 -8.54 -6.00
CA LEU A 66 -0.17 -8.24 -5.59
C LEU A 66 -0.32 -8.21 -4.06
N VAL A 67 0.31 -9.15 -3.35
CA VAL A 67 0.30 -9.18 -1.88
C VAL A 67 0.96 -7.92 -1.30
N ILE A 68 2.08 -7.48 -1.87
CA ILE A 68 2.77 -6.24 -1.45
C ILE A 68 1.84 -5.03 -1.63
N VAL A 69 1.24 -4.88 -2.82
CA VAL A 69 0.29 -3.79 -3.10
C VAL A 69 -0.87 -3.81 -2.12
N PHE A 70 -1.44 -4.98 -1.85
CA PHE A 70 -2.53 -5.15 -0.89
C PHE A 70 -2.13 -4.74 0.54
N ILE A 71 -0.94 -5.16 1.02
CA ILE A 71 -0.43 -4.78 2.35
C ILE A 71 -0.23 -3.25 2.43
N LEU A 72 0.32 -2.61 1.39
CA LEU A 72 0.53 -1.17 1.35
C LEU A 72 -0.80 -0.40 1.33
N LEU A 73 -1.78 -0.85 0.54
CA LEU A 73 -3.13 -0.27 0.54
C LEU A 73 -3.81 -0.44 1.90
N ALA A 74 -3.72 -1.63 2.51
CA ALA A 74 -4.24 -1.87 3.84
C ALA A 74 -3.55 -1.02 4.93
N ALA A 75 -2.28 -0.64 4.72
CA ALA A 75 -1.56 0.26 5.63
C ALA A 75 -1.98 1.73 5.48
N LEU A 76 -2.38 2.17 4.27
CA LEU A 76 -2.94 3.50 4.02
C LEU A 76 -4.40 3.63 4.44
N SER A 77 -5.16 2.52 4.42
CA SER A 77 -6.57 2.57 4.78
C SER A 77 -6.75 3.05 6.23
N ALA A 78 -7.79 3.84 6.44
CA ALA A 78 -8.17 4.29 7.78
C ALA A 78 -8.51 3.08 8.66
N ILE A 79 -8.06 3.12 9.90
CA ILE A 79 -8.40 2.11 10.89
C ILE A 79 -9.73 2.52 11.53
N ASP A 80 -10.78 1.78 11.23
CA ASP A 80 -12.15 2.16 11.58
C ASP A 80 -12.39 2.32 13.09
N ASN A 81 -11.79 1.48 13.93
CA ASN A 81 -12.02 1.58 15.36
C ASN A 81 -10.88 0.95 16.20
N PRO A 82 -9.87 1.73 16.59
CA PRO A 82 -8.80 1.25 17.45
C PRO A 82 -9.27 0.92 18.89
N ILE A 83 -10.47 1.39 19.30
CA ILE A 83 -11.02 1.19 20.64
C ILE A 83 -11.11 -0.29 21.01
N LYS A 84 -11.46 -1.17 20.07
CA LYS A 84 -11.60 -2.62 20.30
C LYS A 84 -10.30 -3.31 20.74
N HIS A 85 -9.17 -2.66 20.55
CA HIS A 85 -7.83 -3.20 20.84
C HIS A 85 -7.22 -2.63 22.14
N ILE A 86 -7.93 -1.71 22.82
CA ILE A 86 -7.50 -1.11 24.07
C ILE A 86 -8.28 -1.76 25.20
N THR A 87 -7.57 -2.33 26.16
CA THR A 87 -8.18 -2.91 27.36
C THR A 87 -8.57 -1.80 28.34
N ASP A 88 -9.65 -2.04 29.12
CA ASP A 88 -10.12 -1.16 30.20
C ASP A 88 -10.54 0.26 29.79
N HIS A 89 -11.38 0.34 28.74
CA HIS A 89 -11.92 1.61 28.21
C HIS A 89 -13.33 1.96 28.75
N SER A 90 -13.83 1.22 29.75
CA SER A 90 -15.23 1.30 30.20
C SER A 90 -15.66 2.67 30.76
N ASN A 91 -14.72 3.48 31.27
CA ASN A 91 -14.97 4.77 31.88
C ASN A 91 -14.63 5.99 31.01
N GLN A 92 -14.16 5.77 29.76
CA GLN A 92 -13.73 6.85 28.90
C GLN A 92 -14.77 7.15 27.83
N LYS A 93 -15.13 8.42 27.69
CA LYS A 93 -16.12 8.87 26.71
C LYS A 93 -15.56 8.96 25.30
N GLY A 94 -14.22 9.01 25.16
CA GLY A 94 -13.53 9.12 23.87
C GLY A 94 -13.89 10.40 23.10
N LEU A 95 -14.10 11.50 23.82
CA LEU A 95 -14.60 12.76 23.28
C LEU A 95 -13.67 13.40 22.26
N TYR A 96 -12.37 13.23 22.45
CA TYR A 96 -11.36 13.85 21.58
C TYR A 96 -11.36 13.26 20.16
N PHE A 97 -11.67 11.98 20.03
CA PHE A 97 -11.72 11.27 18.76
C PHE A 97 -13.09 10.64 18.57
N SER A 98 -14.10 11.47 18.48
CA SER A 98 -15.49 11.04 18.34
C SER A 98 -15.75 10.32 17.02
N GLY A 99 -15.11 9.18 16.84
CA GLY A 99 -15.37 8.29 15.71
C GLY A 99 -16.84 7.87 15.72
N GLY A 100 -17.52 7.99 14.58
CA GLY A 100 -18.92 7.61 14.45
C GLY A 100 -19.93 8.72 14.72
N LEU A 101 -19.50 9.98 14.92
CA LEU A 101 -20.40 11.14 14.95
C LEU A 101 -21.17 11.33 13.65
N PHE A 102 -20.58 10.90 12.52
CA PHE A 102 -21.23 10.92 11.20
C PHE A 102 -21.33 9.51 10.66
N LYS A 103 -22.52 9.11 10.22
CA LYS A 103 -22.75 7.83 9.56
C LYS A 103 -22.71 8.04 8.05
N PHE A 104 -21.71 7.44 7.39
CA PHE A 104 -21.60 7.44 5.94
C PHE A 104 -22.16 6.14 5.36
N ASN A 105 -22.78 6.22 4.18
CA ASN A 105 -23.23 5.07 3.39
C ASN A 105 -22.48 5.01 2.04
N LEU A 106 -22.65 3.93 1.27
CA LEU A 106 -22.00 3.77 -0.03
C LEU A 106 -22.31 4.90 -1.02
N TRP A 107 -23.49 5.52 -0.92
CA TRP A 107 -23.87 6.64 -1.78
C TRP A 107 -23.05 7.90 -1.50
N ASN A 108 -22.52 8.06 -0.28
CA ASN A 108 -21.62 9.16 0.04
C ASN A 108 -20.26 9.06 -0.65
N LEU A 109 -19.92 7.88 -1.19
CA LEU A 109 -18.69 7.69 -1.97
C LEU A 109 -18.77 8.43 -3.32
N LEU A 110 -19.95 8.44 -3.95
CA LEU A 110 -20.15 8.99 -5.30
C LEU A 110 -20.91 10.34 -5.29
N PHE A 111 -21.77 10.54 -4.31
CA PHE A 111 -22.64 11.71 -4.26
C PHE A 111 -22.48 12.45 -2.93
N ARG A 112 -22.49 13.79 -3.00
CA ARG A 112 -22.44 14.66 -1.82
C ARG A 112 -23.82 14.69 -1.16
N THR A 113 -24.17 13.64 -0.40
CA THR A 113 -25.43 13.59 0.35
C THR A 113 -25.26 14.31 1.69
N LYS A 114 -26.39 14.88 2.20
CA LYS A 114 -26.41 15.53 3.52
C LYS A 114 -26.30 14.46 4.60
N ASN A 115 -25.24 14.52 5.40
CA ASN A 115 -25.06 13.70 6.58
C ASN A 115 -25.23 14.56 7.83
N PHE A 116 -26.03 14.07 8.76
CA PHE A 116 -26.21 14.73 10.04
C PHE A 116 -25.38 14.03 11.10
N SER A 117 -24.84 14.81 12.04
CA SER A 117 -24.15 14.25 13.19
C SER A 117 -25.14 13.50 14.08
N THR A 118 -24.67 12.47 14.78
CA THR A 118 -25.47 11.68 15.74
C THR A 118 -25.73 12.44 17.04
N LYS A 119 -24.95 13.51 17.30
CA LYS A 119 -25.10 14.39 18.47
C LYS A 119 -25.31 15.83 18.01
N THR A 120 -26.10 16.58 18.78
CA THR A 120 -26.24 18.02 18.62
C THR A 120 -25.02 18.76 19.16
N VAL A 121 -24.81 20.01 18.73
CA VAL A 121 -23.74 20.87 19.26
C VAL A 121 -23.84 21.05 20.76
N GLN A 122 -25.10 21.17 21.28
CA GLN A 122 -25.33 21.36 22.70
C GLN A 122 -24.99 20.11 23.51
N GLU A 123 -25.37 18.92 23.04
CA GLU A 123 -25.00 17.65 23.68
C GLU A 123 -23.48 17.49 23.72
N TYR A 124 -22.78 17.76 22.60
CA TYR A 124 -21.33 17.67 22.55
C TYR A 124 -20.66 18.66 23.50
N LYS A 125 -21.17 19.91 23.60
CA LYS A 125 -20.68 20.91 24.54
C LYS A 125 -20.88 20.46 25.99
N ASN A 126 -22.06 19.95 26.33
CA ASN A 126 -22.35 19.49 27.69
C ASN A 126 -21.43 18.33 28.11
N GLU A 127 -21.02 17.47 27.18
CA GLU A 127 -20.07 16.39 27.46
C GLU A 127 -18.64 16.92 27.72
N ILE A 128 -18.24 18.00 27.07
CA ILE A 128 -16.95 18.65 27.34
C ILE A 128 -16.94 19.41 28.63
N ASP A 129 -18.04 20.10 28.96
CA ASP A 129 -18.19 20.92 30.18
C ASP A 129 -18.51 20.04 31.44
N ASP A 130 -18.55 18.71 31.29
CA ASP A 130 -18.82 17.79 32.39
C ASP A 130 -17.68 17.85 33.42
N PRO A 131 -17.97 18.29 34.69
CA PRO A 131 -16.95 18.43 35.72
C PRO A 131 -16.35 17.09 36.18
N THR A 132 -16.94 15.96 35.78
CA THR A 132 -16.45 14.61 36.10
C THR A 132 -15.44 14.14 35.03
N LEU A 133 -15.23 14.90 33.96
CA LEU A 133 -14.34 14.54 32.87
C LEU A 133 -12.85 14.72 33.28
N ASP A 134 -12.10 13.63 33.38
CA ASP A 134 -10.65 13.67 33.55
C ASP A 134 -9.97 13.84 32.16
N ILE A 135 -9.66 15.09 31.84
CA ILE A 135 -8.97 15.45 30.58
C ILE A 135 -7.65 14.70 30.41
N SER A 136 -6.90 14.47 31.51
CA SER A 136 -5.63 13.73 31.45
C SER A 136 -5.85 12.28 31.04
N GLN A 137 -6.92 11.67 31.53
CA GLN A 137 -7.28 10.29 31.21
C GLN A 137 -7.75 10.18 29.74
N GLU A 138 -8.57 11.10 29.28
CA GLU A 138 -9.02 11.18 27.88
C GLU A 138 -7.83 11.37 26.90
N LEU A 139 -6.90 12.28 27.20
CA LEU A 139 -5.69 12.46 26.37
C LEU A 139 -4.76 11.24 26.38
N SER A 140 -4.62 10.57 27.53
CA SER A 140 -3.86 9.32 27.62
C SER A 140 -4.47 8.22 26.75
N TYR A 141 -5.79 8.13 26.75
CA TYR A 141 -6.52 7.20 25.91
C TYR A 141 -6.37 7.51 24.42
N GLU A 142 -6.45 8.78 24.02
CA GLU A 142 -6.18 9.21 22.66
C GLU A 142 -4.75 8.86 22.22
N HIS A 143 -3.77 9.11 23.08
CA HIS A 143 -2.38 8.77 22.81
C HIS A 143 -2.21 7.27 22.57
N LEU A 144 -2.84 6.41 23.38
CA LEU A 144 -2.78 4.96 23.18
C LEU A 144 -3.38 4.53 21.82
N LYS A 145 -4.49 5.15 21.39
CA LYS A 145 -5.07 4.89 20.07
C LYS A 145 -4.10 5.25 18.94
N LEU A 146 -3.44 6.40 19.05
CA LEU A 146 -2.45 6.83 18.06
C LEU A 146 -1.22 5.92 18.04
N ILE A 147 -0.74 5.47 19.21
CA ILE A 147 0.35 4.49 19.30
C ILE A 147 -0.03 3.19 18.58
N TYR A 148 -1.23 2.66 18.84
CA TYR A 148 -1.71 1.47 18.15
C TYR A 148 -1.73 1.63 16.63
N ILE A 149 -2.25 2.77 16.13
CA ILE A 149 -2.29 3.08 14.69
C ILE A 149 -0.87 3.14 14.12
N ARG A 150 0.05 3.84 14.78
CA ARG A 150 1.46 3.97 14.39
C ARG A 150 2.11 2.59 14.30
N ASP A 151 1.99 1.78 15.34
CA ASP A 151 2.67 0.50 15.45
C ASP A 151 2.15 -0.51 14.42
N LEU A 152 0.83 -0.52 14.16
CA LEU A 152 0.24 -1.34 13.11
C LEU A 152 0.73 -0.92 11.71
N LYS A 153 0.85 0.39 11.44
CA LYS A 153 1.38 0.90 10.18
C LYS A 153 2.87 0.55 10.01
N ILE A 154 3.67 0.69 11.06
CA ILE A 154 5.09 0.29 11.07
C ILE A 154 5.22 -1.22 10.79
N PHE A 155 4.41 -2.04 11.44
CA PHE A 155 4.39 -3.49 11.24
C PHE A 155 4.12 -3.82 9.76
N ARG A 156 3.06 -3.29 9.19
CA ARG A 156 2.70 -3.51 7.77
C ARG A 156 3.80 -3.01 6.81
N LEU A 157 4.34 -1.83 7.06
CA LEU A 157 5.42 -1.24 6.26
C LEU A 157 6.67 -2.12 6.28
N ARG A 158 7.06 -2.64 7.45
CA ARG A 158 8.23 -3.53 7.60
C ARG A 158 8.08 -4.80 6.76
N TYR A 159 6.91 -5.44 6.83
CA TYR A 159 6.65 -6.65 6.03
C TYR A 159 6.60 -6.35 4.54
N ALA A 160 5.92 -5.28 4.11
CA ALA A 160 5.90 -4.88 2.71
C ALA A 160 7.31 -4.60 2.17
N THR A 161 8.15 -3.86 2.92
CA THR A 161 9.53 -3.56 2.54
C THR A 161 10.38 -4.84 2.44
N GLY A 162 10.22 -5.78 3.38
CA GLY A 162 10.90 -7.08 3.32
C GLY A 162 10.52 -7.88 2.07
N LEU A 163 9.22 -7.94 1.75
CA LEU A 163 8.73 -8.62 0.55
C LEU A 163 9.21 -7.94 -0.73
N ILE A 164 9.26 -6.60 -0.79
CA ILE A 164 9.83 -5.85 -1.93
C ILE A 164 11.29 -6.24 -2.14
N PHE A 165 12.08 -6.32 -1.07
CA PHE A 165 13.48 -6.72 -1.16
C PHE A 165 13.63 -8.14 -1.72
N ILE A 166 12.83 -9.11 -1.24
CA ILE A 166 12.80 -10.47 -1.77
C ILE A 166 12.39 -10.49 -3.24
N LEU A 167 11.37 -9.70 -3.60
CA LEU A 167 10.91 -9.59 -4.99
C LEU A 167 12.01 -9.07 -5.92
N ILE A 168 12.74 -8.05 -5.50
CA ILE A 168 13.88 -7.50 -6.26
C ILE A 168 14.98 -8.56 -6.42
N LEU A 169 15.31 -9.32 -5.37
CA LEU A 169 16.32 -10.38 -5.44
C LEU A 169 15.91 -11.47 -6.44
N ILE A 170 14.68 -11.99 -6.34
CA ILE A 170 14.16 -13.01 -7.24
C ILE A 170 14.12 -12.49 -8.68
N GLY A 171 13.63 -11.27 -8.90
CA GLY A 171 13.59 -10.64 -10.21
C GLY A 171 14.98 -10.46 -10.83
N SER A 172 15.97 -10.04 -10.03
CA SER A 172 17.36 -9.88 -10.47
C SER A 172 17.99 -11.22 -10.87
N ILE A 173 17.79 -12.27 -10.06
CA ILE A 173 18.27 -13.62 -10.39
C ILE A 173 17.62 -14.13 -11.67
N SER A 174 16.31 -13.95 -11.82
CA SER A 174 15.57 -14.35 -13.02
C SER A 174 16.07 -13.61 -14.26
N PHE A 175 16.36 -12.32 -14.15
CA PHE A 175 16.91 -11.51 -15.25
C PHE A 175 18.29 -11.98 -15.70
N ILE A 176 19.18 -12.28 -14.75
CA ILE A 176 20.55 -12.77 -15.05
C ILE A 176 20.51 -14.19 -15.66
N SER A 177 19.56 -15.02 -15.23
CA SER A 177 19.42 -16.40 -15.70
C SER A 177 18.67 -16.53 -17.02
N ALA A 178 18.08 -15.44 -17.53
CA ALA A 178 17.39 -15.45 -18.82
C ALA A 178 18.41 -15.65 -19.97
N PRO A 179 18.22 -16.65 -20.86
CA PRO A 179 19.12 -16.85 -21.98
C PRO A 179 19.09 -15.64 -22.91
N SER A 180 20.27 -15.15 -23.29
CA SER A 180 20.44 -14.03 -24.22
C SER A 180 20.10 -14.48 -25.66
N THR A 181 18.82 -14.53 -26.02
CA THR A 181 18.33 -15.05 -27.33
C THR A 181 18.44 -14.04 -28.47
N LYS A 182 19.21 -12.97 -28.34
CA LYS A 182 19.32 -11.93 -29.39
C LYS A 182 20.43 -12.19 -30.42
N LYS A 183 20.55 -13.39 -31.03
CA LYS A 183 21.54 -13.57 -32.10
C LYS A 183 21.17 -14.47 -33.27
N VAL A 184 19.92 -14.86 -33.46
CA VAL A 184 19.63 -15.81 -34.58
C VAL A 184 18.80 -15.21 -35.71
N ASP A 185 18.05 -14.11 -35.49
CA ASP A 185 17.12 -13.63 -36.51
C ASP A 185 17.72 -12.78 -37.65
N ILE A 186 18.99 -12.39 -37.56
CA ILE A 186 19.59 -11.55 -38.62
C ILE A 186 20.11 -12.41 -39.82
N VAL A 187 20.40 -13.68 -39.59
CA VAL A 187 20.99 -14.54 -40.67
C VAL A 187 19.92 -15.15 -41.58
N HIS A 188 18.67 -15.29 -41.12
CA HIS A 188 17.60 -15.88 -41.94
C HIS A 188 16.83 -14.88 -42.81
N GLN A 189 16.92 -13.59 -42.55
CA GLN A 189 16.25 -12.57 -43.36
C GLN A 189 17.02 -12.23 -44.65
N ASP A 190 18.34 -12.31 -44.62
CA ASP A 190 19.17 -12.07 -45.82
C ASP A 190 19.12 -13.22 -46.83
N SER A 191 18.81 -14.46 -46.42
CA SER A 191 18.69 -15.59 -47.32
C SER A 191 17.36 -15.69 -48.07
N GLN A 192 16.33 -14.95 -47.68
CA GLN A 192 15.02 -14.93 -48.36
C GLN A 192 14.86 -13.76 -49.38
N GLN A 193 15.81 -12.83 -49.44
CA GLN A 193 15.77 -11.72 -50.40
C GLN A 193 16.60 -11.93 -51.68
N LEU A 194 17.22 -13.10 -51.87
CA LEU A 194 17.83 -13.45 -53.14
C LEU A 194 16.73 -13.77 -54.16
N HIS A 195 16.41 -12.75 -54.97
CA HIS A 195 15.41 -12.77 -56.01
C HIS A 195 15.75 -13.90 -57.04
N PRO A 196 14.76 -14.73 -57.44
CA PRO A 196 14.95 -15.83 -58.40
C PRO A 196 15.28 -15.37 -59.85
N LYS A 197 15.46 -14.10 -60.10
CA LYS A 197 15.74 -13.57 -61.45
C LYS A 197 17.21 -13.62 -61.90
N GLN A 198 18.16 -13.88 -61.01
CA GLN A 198 19.58 -13.91 -61.38
C GLN A 198 20.09 -15.28 -61.90
N TYR A 199 19.27 -16.33 -61.81
CA TYR A 199 19.66 -17.66 -62.34
C TYR A 199 19.44 -17.85 -63.82
N LEU A 200 18.74 -16.95 -64.53
CA LEU A 200 18.47 -17.12 -65.96
C LEU A 200 19.53 -16.52 -66.86
N ASP A 201 20.39 -15.62 -66.38
CA ASP A 201 21.40 -14.94 -67.19
C ASP A 201 22.74 -15.70 -67.29
N TYR A 202 22.88 -16.85 -66.66
CA TYR A 202 24.08 -17.71 -66.76
C TYR A 202 23.87 -18.94 -67.63
N LEU A 203 22.73 -19.11 -68.28
CA LEU A 203 22.40 -20.28 -69.11
C LEU A 203 22.10 -19.93 -70.58
N LEU A 204 22.39 -18.71 -71.06
CA LEU A 204 22.39 -18.30 -72.43
C LEU A 204 23.75 -17.71 -72.75
#